data_fedbdc4e2d1a9d1245199c96066d0506
#
_entry.id   fedbdc4e2d1a9d1245199c96066d0506
#
_cell.length_a   1.000
_cell.length_b   1.000
_cell.length_c   1.000
_cell.angle_alpha   90.00
_cell.angle_beta   90.00
_cell.angle_gamma   90.00
#
_symmetry.space_group_name_H-M   'P 1'
#
loop_
_entity.id
_entity.type
_entity.pdbx_description
1 polymer ?
#
loop_
_entity_poly.entity_id
_entity_poly.type
_entity_poly.pdbx_seq_one_letter_code
_entity_poly.pdbx_strand_id
1 'polypeptide(L)'
;SYSTAKSAFVSVAVMRLAQKYGVDVADLLIKDYVPEYAVSASDWERVTFNNTLDMSTGGNVSTDFMVDDDSDKMGEFFGAQPYTERINEAFSAPHQADPGNRWVYRTSDTFILTRAMQNYLQTQQGSDADIYRFVVNEVYRPLGLGPGAFTTMRTADNDWQGQAEGGYGQWWIPDDIAKIGTFLIRDNG
;
A
#
# COMPACT_ATOMS: atom_id res chain seq x y z
N SER A 1 5.89 13.49 -1.76
CA SER A 1 4.63 13.53 -1.01
C SER A 1 4.75 12.71 0.26
N TYR A 2 3.96 13.05 1.24
CA TYR A 2 3.72 12.21 2.40
C TYR A 2 2.44 11.38 2.17
N SER A 3 1.59 11.27 3.14
CA SER A 3 0.43 10.39 3.18
C SER A 3 -0.62 10.57 2.06
N THR A 4 -0.54 11.63 1.27
CA THR A 4 -1.31 11.75 0.02
C THR A 4 -1.12 10.52 -0.90
N ALA A 5 0.02 9.82 -0.77
CA ALA A 5 0.31 8.58 -1.48
C ALA A 5 -0.74 7.50 -1.25
N LYS A 6 -1.25 7.39 -0.04
CA LYS A 6 -2.25 6.39 0.34
C LYS A 6 -3.51 6.50 -0.52
N SER A 7 -3.98 7.73 -0.78
CA SER A 7 -5.13 7.97 -1.64
C SER A 7 -4.76 8.02 -3.12
N ALA A 8 -3.72 8.79 -3.48
CA ALA A 8 -3.41 9.06 -4.88
C ALA A 8 -2.68 7.89 -5.59
N PHE A 9 -2.07 6.98 -4.86
CA PHE A 9 -1.43 5.79 -5.41
C PHE A 9 -2.13 4.51 -4.96
N VAL A 10 -2.18 4.22 -3.65
CA VAL A 10 -2.63 2.91 -3.16
C VAL A 10 -4.11 2.67 -3.46
N SER A 11 -5.00 3.64 -3.14
CA SER A 11 -6.42 3.50 -3.45
C SER A 11 -6.66 3.43 -4.97
N VAL A 12 -5.97 4.26 -5.75
CA VAL A 12 -6.05 4.22 -7.22
C VAL A 12 -5.59 2.87 -7.77
N ALA A 13 -4.53 2.29 -7.20
CA ALA A 13 -4.04 0.96 -7.60
C ALA A 13 -5.08 -0.13 -7.34
N VAL A 14 -5.68 -0.17 -6.14
CA VAL A 14 -6.75 -1.14 -5.80
C VAL A 14 -7.93 -1.00 -6.75
N MET A 15 -8.42 0.23 -6.94
CA MET A 15 -9.54 0.50 -7.86
C MET A 15 -9.23 0.06 -9.29
N ARG A 16 -8.04 0.35 -9.79
CA ARG A 16 -7.65 -0.05 -11.15
C ARG A 16 -7.47 -1.55 -11.30
N LEU A 17 -6.93 -2.23 -10.30
CA LEU A 17 -6.86 -3.69 -10.27
C LEU A 17 -8.26 -4.31 -10.27
N ALA A 18 -9.15 -3.81 -9.40
CA ALA A 18 -10.54 -4.27 -9.32
C ALA A 18 -11.28 -4.07 -10.65
N GLN A 19 -11.14 -2.91 -11.29
CA GLN A 19 -11.74 -2.63 -12.59
C GLN A 19 -11.22 -3.56 -13.69
N LYS A 20 -9.93 -3.88 -13.68
CA LYS A 20 -9.28 -4.65 -14.76
C LYS A 20 -9.45 -6.16 -14.59
N TYR A 21 -9.43 -6.66 -13.35
CA TYR A 21 -9.39 -8.10 -13.06
C TYR A 21 -10.61 -8.63 -12.30
N GLY A 22 -11.45 -7.75 -11.79
CA GLY A 22 -12.68 -8.08 -11.08
C GLY A 22 -12.79 -7.35 -9.74
N VAL A 23 -14.01 -7.15 -9.30
CA VAL A 23 -14.32 -6.41 -8.07
C VAL A 23 -13.89 -7.12 -6.78
N ASP A 24 -13.69 -8.43 -6.83
CA ASP A 24 -13.29 -9.24 -5.68
C ASP A 24 -11.82 -8.99 -5.23
N VAL A 25 -11.06 -8.18 -5.99
CA VAL A 25 -9.67 -7.85 -5.62
C VAL A 25 -9.57 -7.26 -4.21
N ALA A 26 -10.53 -6.46 -3.78
CA ALA A 26 -10.54 -5.88 -2.44
C ALA A 26 -10.72 -6.93 -1.33
N ASP A 27 -11.37 -8.06 -1.63
CA ASP A 27 -11.66 -9.14 -0.69
C ASP A 27 -10.55 -10.21 -0.64
N LEU A 28 -9.49 -10.08 -1.46
CA LEU A 28 -8.35 -10.98 -1.44
C LEU A 28 -7.64 -10.92 -0.08
N LEU A 29 -7.16 -12.08 0.38
CA LEU A 29 -6.45 -12.17 1.66
C LEU A 29 -4.97 -11.77 1.49
N ILE A 30 -4.46 -10.99 2.42
CA ILE A 30 -3.04 -10.59 2.46
C ILE A 30 -2.12 -11.81 2.47
N LYS A 31 -2.44 -12.82 3.26
CA LYS A 31 -1.64 -14.04 3.41
C LYS A 31 -1.38 -14.79 2.09
N ASP A 32 -2.29 -14.69 1.14
CA ASP A 32 -2.17 -15.40 -0.14
C ASP A 32 -1.14 -14.74 -1.07
N TYR A 33 -0.79 -13.48 -0.80
CA TYR A 33 0.11 -12.69 -1.64
C TYR A 33 1.34 -12.14 -0.92
N VAL A 34 1.40 -12.21 0.40
CA VAL A 34 2.54 -11.72 1.20
C VAL A 34 3.00 -12.84 2.12
N PRO A 35 3.87 -13.74 1.65
CA PRO A 35 4.29 -14.92 2.41
C PRO A 35 5.01 -14.56 3.73
N GLU A 36 5.53 -13.36 3.83
CA GLU A 36 6.17 -12.82 5.04
C GLU A 36 5.20 -12.68 6.22
N TYR A 37 3.89 -12.70 5.99
CA TYR A 37 2.88 -12.70 7.06
C TYR A 37 3.10 -13.82 8.09
N ALA A 38 3.77 -14.88 7.71
CA ALA A 38 3.99 -16.08 8.55
C ALA A 38 4.74 -15.79 9.87
N VAL A 39 5.43 -14.65 9.99
CA VAL A 39 6.02 -14.18 11.27
C VAL A 39 4.95 -13.82 12.30
N SER A 40 3.71 -13.51 11.89
CA SER A 40 2.56 -13.19 12.74
C SER A 40 1.31 -13.98 12.31
N ALA A 41 1.49 -15.23 11.94
CA ALA A 41 0.57 -16.03 11.13
C ALA A 41 -0.89 -16.04 11.58
N SER A 42 -1.16 -16.25 12.88
CA SER A 42 -2.55 -16.38 13.35
C SER A 42 -3.37 -15.11 13.21
N ASP A 43 -2.71 -13.97 13.31
CA ASP A 43 -3.38 -12.68 13.39
C ASP A 43 -3.73 -12.13 11.99
N TRP A 44 -2.94 -12.50 10.97
CA TRP A 44 -3.12 -12.06 9.58
C TRP A 44 -3.96 -13.00 8.71
N GLU A 45 -4.42 -14.14 9.25
CA GLU A 45 -5.18 -15.16 8.51
C GLU A 45 -6.44 -14.65 7.81
N ARG A 46 -7.07 -13.60 8.34
CA ARG A 46 -8.34 -13.06 7.87
C ARG A 46 -8.25 -11.64 7.34
N VAL A 47 -7.06 -11.06 7.30
CA VAL A 47 -6.88 -9.67 6.85
C VAL A 47 -6.98 -9.62 5.33
N THR A 48 -7.91 -8.80 4.83
CA THR A 48 -8.11 -8.58 3.40
C THR A 48 -7.34 -7.36 2.89
N PHE A 49 -7.28 -7.21 1.57
CA PHE A 49 -6.80 -5.98 0.92
C PHE A 49 -7.62 -4.78 1.39
N ASN A 50 -8.95 -4.93 1.54
CA ASN A 50 -9.81 -3.86 2.02
C ASN A 50 -9.51 -3.46 3.47
N ASN A 51 -9.34 -4.42 4.38
CA ASN A 51 -8.95 -4.11 5.75
C ASN A 51 -7.64 -3.31 5.82
N THR A 52 -6.70 -3.66 4.93
CA THR A 52 -5.38 -3.02 4.86
C THR A 52 -5.49 -1.62 4.24
N LEU A 53 -6.31 -1.47 3.20
CA LEU A 53 -6.61 -0.17 2.58
C LEU A 53 -7.26 0.80 3.56
N ASP A 54 -8.21 0.30 4.34
CA ASP A 54 -8.94 1.06 5.35
C ASP A 54 -8.16 1.26 6.66
N MET A 55 -6.93 0.71 6.76
CA MET A 55 -6.15 0.72 8.01
C MET A 55 -6.94 0.16 9.19
N SER A 56 -7.65 -0.93 8.95
CA SER A 56 -8.46 -1.65 9.94
C SER A 56 -8.00 -3.10 10.10
N THR A 57 -6.70 -3.35 9.98
CA THR A 57 -6.11 -4.70 10.08
C THR A 57 -6.23 -5.29 11.48
N GLY A 58 -6.33 -4.45 12.51
CA GLY A 58 -6.29 -4.84 13.91
C GLY A 58 -4.88 -4.83 14.50
N GLY A 59 -3.84 -4.77 13.66
CA GLY A 59 -2.45 -4.70 14.09
C GLY A 59 -2.04 -3.29 14.48
N ASN A 60 -1.79 -3.03 15.77
CA ASN A 60 -1.33 -1.73 16.26
C ASN A 60 -0.64 -1.85 17.62
N VAL A 61 0.20 -0.89 17.95
CA VAL A 61 0.91 -0.81 19.24
C VAL A 61 0.26 0.20 20.17
N SER A 62 -0.16 1.33 19.62
CA SER A 62 -0.77 2.41 20.39
C SER A 62 -2.09 1.94 21.01
N THR A 63 -2.23 2.15 22.31
CA THR A 63 -3.50 1.98 23.02
C THR A 63 -4.40 3.19 22.84
N ASP A 64 -3.79 4.32 22.55
CA ASP A 64 -4.48 5.55 22.28
C ASP A 64 -4.94 5.58 20.82
N PHE A 65 -6.11 5.95 20.68
CA PHE A 65 -6.96 6.13 19.58
C PHE A 65 -6.28 6.75 18.33
N MET A 66 -6.38 6.05 17.22
CA MET A 66 -6.32 6.55 15.85
C MET A 66 -4.95 6.72 15.18
N VAL A 67 -3.82 6.90 15.83
CA VAL A 67 -2.52 7.10 15.16
C VAL A 67 -1.47 6.19 15.77
N ASP A 68 -0.86 5.33 14.97
CA ASP A 68 0.23 4.44 15.37
C ASP A 68 1.59 4.90 14.80
N ASP A 69 1.58 5.77 13.79
CA ASP A 69 2.79 6.23 13.09
C ASP A 69 3.82 6.95 14.00
N ASP A 70 3.39 7.45 15.16
CA ASP A 70 4.27 8.08 16.16
C ASP A 70 4.85 7.08 17.17
N SER A 71 4.51 5.79 17.09
CA SER A 71 5.03 4.77 18.00
C SER A 71 6.47 4.39 17.69
N ASP A 72 7.19 3.89 18.72
CA ASP A 72 8.57 3.39 18.55
C ASP A 72 8.64 2.28 17.47
N LYS A 73 7.65 1.40 17.43
CA LYS A 73 7.54 0.35 16.40
C LYS A 73 7.45 0.90 14.98
N MET A 74 6.70 1.96 14.79
CA MET A 74 6.67 2.63 13.50
C MET A 74 7.97 3.36 13.20
N GLY A 75 8.69 3.83 14.22
CA GLY A 75 10.07 4.33 14.08
C GLY A 75 11.02 3.25 13.53
N GLU A 76 10.94 2.01 14.02
CA GLU A 76 11.68 0.85 13.50
C GLU A 76 11.31 0.57 12.03
N PHE A 77 10.03 0.52 11.71
CA PHE A 77 9.55 0.37 10.32
C PHE A 77 10.11 1.47 9.39
N PHE A 78 10.04 2.73 9.78
CA PHE A 78 10.55 3.83 8.96
C PHE A 78 12.09 3.82 8.86
N GLY A 79 12.79 3.32 9.88
CA GLY A 79 14.25 3.20 9.90
C GLY A 79 14.79 2.05 9.04
N ALA A 80 14.01 0.99 8.86
CA ALA A 80 14.40 -0.17 8.07
C ALA A 80 14.56 0.21 6.59
N GLN A 81 15.69 -0.11 5.97
CA GLN A 81 15.99 0.26 4.58
C GLN A 81 15.76 -0.90 3.59
N PRO A 82 16.28 -2.12 3.83
CA PRO A 82 16.01 -3.28 2.98
C PRO A 82 14.56 -3.73 3.08
N TYR A 83 14.04 -4.30 2.00
CA TYR A 83 12.69 -4.85 1.97
C TYR A 83 12.43 -5.87 3.10
N THR A 84 13.35 -6.80 3.29
CA THR A 84 13.20 -7.88 4.29
C THR A 84 13.09 -7.36 5.72
N GLU A 85 13.83 -6.32 6.07
CA GLU A 85 13.71 -5.69 7.39
C GLU A 85 12.38 -4.92 7.47
N ARG A 86 12.07 -4.11 6.47
CA ARG A 86 10.87 -3.28 6.46
C ARG A 86 9.58 -4.10 6.52
N ILE A 87 9.48 -5.18 5.77
CA ILE A 87 8.28 -6.03 5.80
C ILE A 87 8.14 -6.75 7.14
N ASN A 88 9.24 -7.19 7.75
CA ASN A 88 9.21 -7.78 9.08
C ASN A 88 8.72 -6.78 10.14
N GLU A 89 9.21 -5.54 10.10
CA GLU A 89 8.73 -4.49 11.00
C GLU A 89 7.26 -4.12 10.72
N ALA A 90 6.83 -4.16 9.46
CA ALA A 90 5.43 -3.91 9.12
C ALA A 90 4.48 -4.93 9.79
N PHE A 91 4.89 -6.20 9.91
CA PHE A 91 4.13 -7.27 10.56
C PHE A 91 4.36 -7.39 12.07
N SER A 92 5.26 -6.61 12.66
CA SER A 92 5.71 -6.80 14.06
C SER A 92 4.70 -6.30 15.11
N ALA A 93 3.69 -5.53 14.73
CA ALA A 93 2.71 -5.04 15.69
C ALA A 93 1.74 -6.15 16.14
N PRO A 94 1.43 -6.21 17.44
CA PRO A 94 0.44 -7.15 17.95
C PRO A 94 -0.95 -6.80 17.45
N HIS A 95 -1.79 -7.80 17.22
CA HIS A 95 -3.21 -7.58 16.95
C HIS A 95 -3.96 -7.31 18.25
N GLN A 96 -4.69 -6.21 18.27
CA GLN A 96 -5.50 -5.76 19.42
C GLN A 96 -7.01 -5.76 19.11
N ALA A 97 -7.39 -6.04 17.86
CA ALA A 97 -8.77 -6.11 17.43
C ALA A 97 -8.91 -7.07 16.22
N ASP A 98 -10.10 -7.60 16.00
CA ASP A 98 -10.39 -8.31 14.76
C ASP A 98 -10.32 -7.37 13.55
N PRO A 99 -9.90 -7.86 12.37
CA PRO A 99 -9.89 -7.08 11.13
C PRO A 99 -11.26 -6.47 10.84
N GLY A 100 -11.26 -5.19 10.48
CA GLY A 100 -12.46 -4.42 10.20
C GLY A 100 -13.10 -3.74 11.42
N ASN A 101 -12.73 -4.10 12.64
CA ASN A 101 -13.39 -3.60 13.85
C ASN A 101 -12.81 -2.29 14.40
N ARG A 102 -11.56 -1.98 14.05
CA ARG A 102 -10.90 -0.79 14.59
C ARG A 102 -10.04 -0.14 13.52
N TRP A 103 -10.27 1.14 13.31
CA TRP A 103 -9.41 1.97 12.48
C TRP A 103 -8.24 2.53 13.29
N VAL A 104 -7.02 2.33 12.80
CA VAL A 104 -5.79 2.92 13.35
C VAL A 104 -4.91 3.39 12.22
N TYR A 105 -4.60 4.69 12.18
CA TYR A 105 -3.73 5.23 11.14
C TYR A 105 -2.33 4.64 11.24
N ARG A 106 -1.94 3.86 10.22
CA ARG A 106 -0.69 3.13 10.21
C ARG A 106 -0.12 3.00 8.80
N THR A 107 1.04 3.60 8.57
CA THR A 107 1.67 3.62 7.24
C THR A 107 2.16 2.24 6.80
N SER A 108 2.56 1.36 7.73
CA SER A 108 2.97 -0.01 7.39
C SER A 108 1.85 -0.84 6.72
N ASP A 109 0.58 -0.58 7.05
CA ASP A 109 -0.54 -1.28 6.40
C ASP A 109 -0.55 -0.99 4.89
N THR A 110 -0.32 0.26 4.49
CA THR A 110 -0.24 0.60 3.06
C THR A 110 0.98 0.02 2.37
N PHE A 111 2.08 -0.20 3.08
CA PHE A 111 3.26 -0.90 2.55
C PHE A 111 2.96 -2.38 2.31
N ILE A 112 2.33 -3.06 3.29
CA ILE A 112 1.88 -4.45 3.16
C ILE A 112 0.92 -4.60 1.98
N LEU A 113 -0.08 -3.71 1.86
CA LEU A 113 -1.01 -3.73 0.73
C LEU A 113 -0.30 -3.52 -0.62
N THR A 114 0.67 -2.61 -0.68
CA THR A 114 1.44 -2.38 -1.90
C THR A 114 2.21 -3.64 -2.31
N ARG A 115 2.77 -4.38 -1.35
CA ARG A 115 3.40 -5.69 -1.60
C ARG A 115 2.39 -6.72 -2.09
N ALA A 116 1.23 -6.80 -1.45
CA ALA A 116 0.18 -7.73 -1.85
C ALA A 116 -0.30 -7.45 -3.28
N MET A 117 -0.54 -6.18 -3.61
CA MET A 117 -0.90 -5.76 -4.97
C MET A 117 0.21 -6.06 -5.99
N GLN A 118 1.48 -5.88 -5.60
CA GLN A 118 2.63 -6.22 -6.44
C GLN A 118 2.61 -7.71 -6.81
N ASN A 119 2.47 -8.58 -5.82
CA ASN A 119 2.46 -10.02 -6.04
C ASN A 119 1.19 -10.48 -6.78
N TYR A 120 0.02 -9.92 -6.45
CA TYR A 120 -1.20 -10.17 -7.22
C TYR A 120 -1.01 -9.79 -8.70
N LEU A 121 -0.50 -8.60 -8.99
CA LEU A 121 -0.26 -8.14 -10.36
C LEU A 121 0.69 -9.07 -11.10
N GLN A 122 1.72 -9.59 -10.44
CA GLN A 122 2.64 -10.56 -11.04
C GLN A 122 1.96 -11.88 -11.41
N THR A 123 0.96 -12.32 -10.66
CA THR A 123 0.16 -13.49 -11.07
C THR A 123 -0.63 -13.25 -12.36
N GLN A 124 -0.98 -11.99 -12.64
CA GLN A 124 -1.78 -11.61 -13.81
C GLN A 124 -0.94 -11.25 -15.03
N GLN A 125 0.25 -10.68 -14.86
CA GLN A 125 1.05 -10.09 -15.92
C GLN A 125 2.48 -10.68 -16.05
N GLY A 126 2.87 -11.59 -15.14
CA GLY A 126 4.21 -12.16 -15.09
C GLY A 126 5.16 -11.42 -14.14
N SER A 127 6.32 -12.03 -13.90
CA SER A 127 7.29 -11.62 -12.88
C SER A 127 7.84 -10.20 -13.03
N ASP A 128 7.84 -9.67 -14.24
CA ASP A 128 8.39 -8.33 -14.54
C ASP A 128 7.38 -7.19 -14.30
N ALA A 129 6.15 -7.55 -13.91
CA ALA A 129 5.13 -6.55 -13.59
C ALA A 129 5.52 -5.77 -12.32
N ASP A 130 5.28 -4.47 -12.36
CA ASP A 130 5.52 -3.56 -11.26
C ASP A 130 4.26 -2.72 -10.99
N ILE A 131 3.79 -2.73 -9.76
CA ILE A 131 2.51 -2.11 -9.39
C ILE A 131 2.53 -0.58 -9.57
N TYR A 132 3.66 0.09 -9.29
CA TYR A 132 3.74 1.52 -9.51
C TYR A 132 3.75 1.86 -11.00
N ARG A 133 4.53 1.14 -11.79
CA ARG A 133 4.56 1.28 -13.25
C ARG A 133 3.21 0.98 -13.88
N PHE A 134 2.47 0.00 -13.34
CA PHE A 134 1.10 -0.29 -13.76
C PHE A 134 0.20 0.94 -13.59
N VAL A 135 0.19 1.58 -12.42
CA VAL A 135 -0.60 2.80 -12.18
C VAL A 135 -0.13 3.96 -13.06
N VAL A 136 1.19 4.13 -13.21
CA VAL A 136 1.74 5.15 -14.11
C VAL A 136 1.21 4.97 -15.54
N ASN A 137 1.24 3.77 -16.07
CA ASN A 137 0.85 3.52 -17.45
C ASN A 137 -0.67 3.54 -17.67
N GLU A 138 -1.42 3.00 -16.72
CA GLU A 138 -2.87 2.82 -16.86
C GLU A 138 -3.69 4.03 -16.39
N VAL A 139 -3.10 4.88 -15.52
CA VAL A 139 -3.82 6.01 -14.92
C VAL A 139 -3.07 7.34 -15.10
N TYR A 140 -1.82 7.45 -14.61
CA TYR A 140 -1.16 8.76 -14.54
C TYR A 140 -0.82 9.34 -15.92
N ARG A 141 -0.32 8.52 -16.84
CA ARG A 141 -0.06 8.96 -18.22
C ARG A 141 -1.34 9.36 -18.96
N PRO A 142 -2.41 8.57 -18.95
CA PRO A 142 -3.69 8.98 -19.54
C PRO A 142 -4.26 10.27 -18.95
N LEU A 143 -4.06 10.52 -17.67
CA LEU A 143 -4.48 11.78 -17.02
C LEU A 143 -3.56 12.96 -17.32
N GLY A 144 -2.42 12.72 -17.98
CA GLY A 144 -1.46 13.77 -18.31
C GLY A 144 -0.72 14.33 -17.10
N LEU A 145 -0.37 13.46 -16.12
CA LEU A 145 0.46 13.87 -14.99
C LEU A 145 1.88 14.20 -15.44
N GLY A 146 2.54 15.06 -14.68
CA GLY A 146 3.92 15.44 -14.91
C GLY A 146 4.92 14.29 -14.69
N PRO A 147 6.12 14.36 -15.30
CA PRO A 147 7.11 13.27 -15.25
C PRO A 147 7.58 12.92 -13.83
N GLY A 148 7.52 13.84 -12.88
CA GLY A 148 7.79 13.56 -11.46
C GLY A 148 6.88 12.48 -10.88
N ALA A 149 5.64 12.39 -11.36
CA ALA A 149 4.69 11.37 -10.94
C ALA A 149 5.01 9.96 -11.44
N PHE A 150 6.03 9.79 -12.29
CA PHE A 150 6.36 8.49 -12.87
C PHE A 150 7.43 7.74 -12.07
N THR A 151 7.88 8.30 -10.97
CA THR A 151 8.86 7.70 -10.05
C THR A 151 8.36 7.69 -8.61
N THR A 152 8.86 6.75 -7.82
CA THR A 152 8.52 6.58 -6.40
C THR A 152 9.74 6.14 -5.61
N MET A 153 9.76 6.40 -4.32
CA MET A 153 10.71 5.78 -3.41
C MET A 153 10.47 4.27 -3.35
N ARG A 154 11.56 3.55 -3.12
CA ARG A 154 11.57 2.10 -3.00
C ARG A 154 12.48 1.68 -1.86
N THR A 155 12.32 0.45 -1.40
CA THR A 155 13.27 -0.16 -0.48
C THR A 155 14.66 -0.28 -1.11
N ALA A 156 15.71 -0.31 -0.27
CA ALA A 156 17.11 -0.21 -0.71
C ALA A 156 17.74 -1.55 -1.14
N ASP A 157 16.95 -2.52 -1.59
CA ASP A 157 17.47 -3.86 -1.95
C ASP A 157 18.28 -3.88 -3.25
N ASN A 158 17.81 -3.13 -4.22
CA ASN A 158 18.46 -2.98 -5.52
C ASN A 158 17.93 -1.73 -6.23
N ASP A 159 18.27 -0.57 -5.75
CA ASP A 159 17.92 0.69 -6.38
C ASP A 159 16.42 0.76 -6.79
N TRP A 160 16.20 0.86 -8.11
CA TRP A 160 14.85 0.95 -8.68
C TRP A 160 14.06 -0.37 -8.73
N GLN A 161 14.65 -1.49 -8.33
CA GLN A 161 13.97 -2.81 -8.28
C GLN A 161 13.37 -3.12 -6.90
N GLY A 162 13.66 -2.32 -5.89
CA GLY A 162 13.08 -2.46 -4.56
C GLY A 162 11.56 -2.33 -4.56
N GLN A 163 10.93 -2.75 -3.48
CA GLN A 163 9.47 -2.61 -3.29
C GLN A 163 9.08 -1.13 -3.24
N ALA A 164 8.09 -0.74 -4.03
CA ALA A 164 7.54 0.61 -4.01
C ALA A 164 6.90 0.95 -2.66
N GLU A 165 7.14 2.17 -2.19
CA GLU A 165 6.50 2.68 -0.98
C GLU A 165 5.04 3.05 -1.25
N GLY A 166 4.12 2.54 -0.43
CA GLY A 166 2.69 2.82 -0.58
C GLY A 166 2.21 4.04 0.19
N GLY A 167 2.85 4.34 1.31
CA GLY A 167 2.40 5.37 2.24
C GLY A 167 2.97 6.76 2.01
N TYR A 168 4.05 6.90 1.23
CA TYR A 168 4.79 8.14 0.96
C TYR A 168 5.77 7.95 -0.20
N GLY A 169 6.56 9.00 -0.52
CA GLY A 169 7.71 8.87 -1.42
C GLY A 169 7.42 9.08 -2.90
N GLN A 170 6.29 9.67 -3.27
CA GLN A 170 5.99 10.08 -4.64
C GLN A 170 6.21 11.59 -4.82
N TRP A 171 6.49 12.00 -6.06
CA TRP A 171 6.77 13.39 -6.42
C TRP A 171 5.68 13.94 -7.32
N TRP A 172 4.61 14.47 -6.71
CA TRP A 172 3.53 15.16 -7.41
C TRP A 172 3.61 16.66 -7.21
N ILE A 173 3.32 17.40 -8.26
CA ILE A 173 3.04 18.82 -8.18
C ILE A 173 1.54 19.05 -7.89
N PRO A 174 1.13 20.23 -7.44
CA PRO A 174 -0.30 20.52 -7.15
C PRO A 174 -1.25 20.21 -8.30
N ASP A 175 -0.83 20.45 -9.55
CA ASP A 175 -1.62 20.14 -10.74
C ASP A 175 -1.87 18.62 -10.90
N ASP A 176 -0.88 17.79 -10.60
CA ASP A 176 -1.03 16.33 -10.63
C ASP A 176 -2.09 15.86 -9.63
N ILE A 177 -2.05 16.39 -8.41
CA ILE A 177 -3.05 16.08 -7.38
C ILE A 177 -4.45 16.55 -7.78
N ALA A 178 -4.55 17.73 -8.38
CA ALA A 178 -5.83 18.25 -8.88
C ALA A 178 -6.40 17.35 -10.00
N LYS A 179 -5.56 16.84 -10.89
CA LYS A 179 -5.99 15.91 -11.95
C LYS A 179 -6.48 14.58 -11.38
N ILE A 180 -5.74 14.00 -10.42
CA ILE A 180 -6.15 12.76 -9.74
C ILE A 180 -7.49 12.99 -9.00
N GLY A 181 -7.60 14.07 -8.23
CA GLY A 181 -8.84 14.40 -7.51
C GLY A 181 -10.03 14.61 -8.46
N THR A 182 -9.81 15.29 -9.58
CA THR A 182 -10.85 15.47 -10.62
C THR A 182 -11.29 14.15 -11.23
N PHE A 183 -10.35 13.27 -11.52
CA PHE A 183 -10.62 11.91 -12.03
C PHE A 183 -11.50 11.12 -11.04
N LEU A 184 -11.11 11.06 -9.77
CA LEU A 184 -11.86 10.34 -8.74
C LEU A 184 -13.29 10.89 -8.55
N ILE A 185 -13.50 12.20 -8.69
CA ILE A 185 -14.83 12.82 -8.55
C ILE A 185 -15.71 12.58 -9.78
N ARG A 186 -15.15 12.71 -10.98
CA ARG A 186 -15.93 12.68 -12.24
C ARG A 186 -16.30 11.27 -12.68
N ASP A 187 -15.41 10.35 -12.48
CA ASP A 187 -15.52 9.00 -13.05
C ASP A 187 -15.83 7.95 -11.96
N ASN A 188 -16.09 8.40 -10.72
CA ASN A 188 -16.27 7.56 -9.53
C ASN A 188 -15.08 6.61 -9.28
N GLY A 189 -13.88 7.07 -9.67
CA GLY A 189 -12.64 6.30 -9.54
C GLY A 189 -12.32 5.48 -10.77
#